data_2bca21298344d0ce5265066db5c0c506
#
_entry.id   2bca21298344d0ce5265066db5c0c506
#
_cell.length_a   1.000
_cell.length_b   1.000
_cell.length_c   1.000
_cell.angle_alpha   90.00
_cell.angle_beta   90.00
_cell.angle_gamma   90.00
#
_symmetry.space_group_name_H-M   'P 1'
#
loop_
_entity.id
_entity.type
_entity.pdbx_description
1 polymer ?
#
loop_
_entity_poly.entity_id
_entity_poly.type
_entity_poly.pdbx_seq_one_letter_code
_entity_poly.pdbx_strand_id
1 'polypeptide(L)'
;MFWALKGGGNSFGIVTRFDLLTYTSPTVCAGIGEYPSTEKTAFLSAVANFGQFGDADAKAAVIPSIFMLASLNTTVYTSALFYDGTECNQPALANFTSLPAIVNSYGPTTLAKYISGTDALIADGTRQVFQVISSIADASALEIVHDTFVEMVTTNIYGVAGLQASVAFQPVTKNFIQQGINKGGNPQGVDITKAPYFCKFISLFRKILQARRSL
;
A
#
# COMPACT_ATOMS: atom_id res chain seq x y z
N MET A 1 8.84 20.62 -19.55
CA MET A 1 9.48 19.34 -19.17
C MET A 1 9.16 18.93 -17.72
N PHE A 2 9.45 19.75 -16.69
CA PHE A 2 9.20 19.38 -15.27
C PHE A 2 7.76 18.98 -14.97
N TRP A 3 6.76 19.66 -15.52
CA TRP A 3 5.35 19.31 -15.37
C TRP A 3 5.04 17.90 -15.90
N ALA A 4 5.61 17.53 -17.07
CA ALA A 4 5.44 16.19 -17.64
C ALA A 4 6.11 15.09 -16.79
N LEU A 5 7.27 15.38 -16.19
CA LEU A 5 7.98 14.47 -15.30
C LEU A 5 7.19 14.15 -14.02
N LYS A 6 6.35 15.06 -13.52
CA LYS A 6 5.54 14.85 -12.32
C LYS A 6 4.49 13.72 -12.45
N GLY A 7 4.19 13.28 -13.66
CA GLY A 7 3.22 12.20 -13.88
C GLY A 7 3.67 11.17 -14.93
N GLY A 8 4.75 11.42 -15.65
CA GLY A 8 5.23 10.59 -16.75
C GLY A 8 6.26 9.52 -16.36
N GLY A 9 6.68 9.49 -15.10
CA GLY A 9 7.66 8.50 -14.61
C GLY A 9 8.93 8.48 -15.45
N ASN A 10 9.37 7.28 -15.83
CA ASN A 10 10.58 7.04 -16.64
C ASN A 10 10.40 7.27 -18.15
N SER A 11 9.20 7.67 -18.61
CA SER A 11 8.90 7.85 -20.04
C SER A 11 9.69 8.99 -20.71
N PHE A 12 10.23 9.93 -19.91
CA PHE A 12 10.93 11.11 -20.41
C PHE A 12 12.44 11.10 -20.17
N GLY A 13 12.98 10.04 -19.63
CA GLY A 13 14.41 9.88 -19.40
C GLY A 13 14.76 9.32 -18.03
N ILE A 14 16.07 9.28 -17.76
CA ILE A 14 16.63 8.84 -16.46
C ILE A 14 16.88 10.09 -15.62
N VAL A 15 16.23 10.19 -14.48
CA VAL A 15 16.48 11.28 -13.51
C VAL A 15 17.68 10.89 -12.63
N THR A 16 18.72 11.68 -12.66
CA THR A 16 19.97 11.44 -11.95
C THR A 16 20.05 12.16 -10.61
N ARG A 17 19.17 13.16 -10.37
CA ARG A 17 19.14 13.93 -9.13
C ARG A 17 17.76 14.48 -8.85
N PHE A 18 17.36 14.41 -7.59
CA PHE A 18 16.19 15.09 -7.03
C PHE A 18 16.64 16.03 -5.93
N ASP A 19 16.15 17.26 -5.95
CA ASP A 19 16.27 18.20 -4.84
C ASP A 19 14.89 18.28 -4.15
N LEU A 20 14.81 17.79 -2.92
CA LEU A 20 13.57 17.67 -2.15
C LEU A 20 13.55 18.69 -1.01
N LEU A 21 12.40 19.32 -0.80
CA LEU A 21 12.16 20.08 0.42
C LEU A 21 12.08 19.14 1.62
N THR A 22 12.70 19.52 2.71
CA THR A 22 12.66 18.78 3.97
C THR A 22 11.79 19.48 4.99
N TYR A 23 11.18 18.71 5.88
CA TYR A 23 10.34 19.20 6.95
C TYR A 23 10.82 18.60 8.28
N THR A 24 10.62 19.34 9.36
CA THR A 24 10.95 18.85 10.69
C THR A 24 9.85 17.89 11.17
N SER A 25 10.17 16.61 11.24
CA SER A 25 9.29 15.57 11.79
C SER A 25 10.13 14.56 12.57
N PRO A 26 10.59 14.93 13.79
CA PRO A 26 11.56 14.13 14.55
C PRO A 26 10.97 12.82 15.06
N THR A 27 9.69 12.81 15.39
CA THR A 27 8.96 11.64 15.87
C THR A 27 7.62 11.54 15.16
N VAL A 28 7.29 10.35 14.72
CA VAL A 28 6.03 9.99 14.06
C VAL A 28 5.43 8.76 14.75
N CYS A 29 4.16 8.49 14.51
CA CYS A 29 3.61 7.18 14.78
C CYS A 29 3.58 6.38 13.49
N ALA A 30 4.29 5.26 13.46
CA ALA A 30 4.31 4.40 12.28
C ALA A 30 4.49 2.93 12.67
N GLY A 31 4.05 2.03 11.81
CA GLY A 31 4.19 0.60 12.00
C GLY A 31 3.28 -0.20 11.09
N ILE A 32 3.24 -1.50 11.32
CA ILE A 32 2.44 -2.44 10.55
C ILE A 32 1.51 -3.18 11.51
N GLY A 33 0.22 -3.23 11.15
CA GLY A 33 -0.75 -4.16 11.69
C GLY A 33 -0.89 -5.34 10.75
N GLU A 34 -0.87 -6.57 11.29
CA GLU A 34 -1.17 -7.80 10.55
C GLU A 34 -2.40 -8.46 11.14
N TYR A 35 -3.36 -8.83 10.29
CA TYR A 35 -4.66 -9.34 10.71
C TYR A 35 -4.94 -10.70 10.06
N PRO A 36 -5.59 -11.63 10.79
CA PRO A 36 -5.89 -12.94 10.26
C PRO A 36 -6.96 -12.89 9.15
N SER A 37 -7.04 -13.96 8.36
CA SER A 37 -8.02 -14.10 7.28
C SER A 37 -9.49 -13.99 7.74
N THR A 38 -9.76 -14.24 9.01
CA THR A 38 -11.09 -14.10 9.63
C THR A 38 -11.58 -12.65 9.67
N GLU A 39 -10.67 -11.69 9.60
CA GLU A 39 -10.98 -10.26 9.67
C GLU A 39 -11.31 -9.62 8.30
N LYS A 40 -11.57 -10.42 7.24
CA LYS A 40 -11.87 -9.94 5.89
C LYS A 40 -12.84 -8.75 5.87
N THR A 41 -14.02 -8.95 6.42
CA THR A 41 -15.10 -7.96 6.36
C THR A 41 -14.75 -6.68 7.11
N ALA A 42 -14.23 -6.82 8.32
CA ALA A 42 -13.84 -5.67 9.13
C ALA A 42 -12.65 -4.91 8.50
N PHE A 43 -11.68 -5.63 7.95
CA PHE A 43 -10.55 -5.05 7.23
C PHE A 43 -10.98 -4.28 5.98
N LEU A 44 -11.80 -4.88 5.09
CA LEU A 44 -12.27 -4.20 3.89
C LEU A 44 -13.16 -3.00 4.22
N SER A 45 -13.95 -3.08 5.29
CA SER A 45 -14.73 -1.94 5.81
C SER A 45 -13.82 -0.81 6.29
N ALA A 46 -12.72 -1.12 7.00
CA ALA A 46 -11.73 -0.13 7.42
C ALA A 46 -11.05 0.55 6.21
N VAL A 47 -10.73 -0.23 5.17
CA VAL A 47 -10.15 0.30 3.91
C VAL A 47 -11.14 1.25 3.23
N ALA A 48 -12.40 0.85 3.05
CA ALA A 48 -13.42 1.68 2.43
C ALA A 48 -13.66 2.97 3.22
N ASN A 49 -13.74 2.87 4.55
CA ASN A 49 -13.93 4.01 5.43
C ASN A 49 -12.77 5.02 5.32
N PHE A 50 -11.53 4.54 5.36
CA PHE A 50 -10.38 5.43 5.20
C PHE A 50 -10.36 6.09 3.81
N GLY A 51 -10.71 5.36 2.76
CA GLY A 51 -10.84 5.92 1.42
C GLY A 51 -11.81 7.10 1.35
N GLN A 52 -12.93 7.01 2.05
CA GLN A 52 -13.97 8.03 2.06
C GLN A 52 -13.72 9.20 3.02
N PHE A 53 -13.17 8.91 4.20
CA PHE A 53 -13.09 9.87 5.30
C PHE A 53 -11.67 10.20 5.76
N GLY A 54 -10.63 9.55 5.20
CA GLY A 54 -9.24 9.80 5.58
C GLY A 54 -8.76 11.23 5.33
N ASP A 55 -9.43 11.97 4.46
CA ASP A 55 -9.17 13.40 4.23
C ASP A 55 -9.47 14.30 5.44
N ALA A 56 -10.21 13.82 6.42
CA ALA A 56 -10.51 14.57 7.64
C ALA A 56 -9.26 14.84 8.48
N ASP A 57 -8.24 14.00 8.37
CA ASP A 57 -6.96 14.19 9.02
C ASP A 57 -5.80 14.03 8.01
N ALA A 58 -5.27 15.15 7.54
CA ALA A 58 -4.19 15.19 6.55
C ALA A 58 -2.85 14.60 7.05
N LYS A 59 -2.71 14.33 8.34
CA LYS A 59 -1.51 13.71 8.94
C LYS A 59 -1.54 12.20 8.92
N ALA A 60 -2.74 11.60 8.69
CA ALA A 60 -2.93 10.16 8.68
C ALA A 60 -2.71 9.60 7.27
N ALA A 61 -1.99 8.49 7.19
CA ALA A 61 -1.83 7.70 5.97
C ALA A 61 -1.89 6.21 6.27
N VAL A 62 -2.40 5.45 5.31
CA VAL A 62 -2.47 3.99 5.40
C VAL A 62 -2.25 3.36 4.04
N ILE A 63 -1.57 2.22 4.03
CA ILE A 63 -1.46 1.34 2.85
C ILE A 63 -1.93 -0.05 3.27
N PRO A 64 -3.24 -0.32 3.16
CA PRO A 64 -3.77 -1.65 3.42
C PRO A 64 -3.42 -2.60 2.29
N SER A 65 -3.13 -3.85 2.63
CA SER A 65 -2.72 -4.86 1.66
C SER A 65 -3.25 -6.24 2.01
N ILE A 66 -3.46 -7.04 1.00
CA ILE A 66 -3.79 -8.47 1.10
C ILE A 66 -2.56 -9.23 0.64
N PHE A 67 -2.10 -10.19 1.43
CA PHE A 67 -1.03 -11.11 1.07
C PHE A 67 -1.56 -12.54 1.04
N MET A 68 -1.24 -13.25 -0.04
CA MET A 68 -1.42 -14.70 -0.13
C MET A 68 -0.06 -15.38 -0.10
N LEU A 69 0.15 -16.15 0.95
CA LEU A 69 1.35 -16.92 1.18
C LEU A 69 1.09 -18.38 0.76
N ALA A 70 1.41 -18.72 -0.48
CA ALA A 70 1.14 -20.05 -1.03
C ALA A 70 1.78 -21.17 -0.19
N SER A 71 2.98 -20.94 0.36
CA SER A 71 3.68 -21.92 1.21
C SER A 71 2.97 -22.21 2.54
N LEU A 72 2.14 -21.31 3.03
CA LEU A 72 1.41 -21.41 4.31
C LEU A 72 -0.09 -21.66 4.13
N ASN A 73 -0.57 -21.73 2.90
CA ASN A 73 -1.99 -21.86 2.56
C ASN A 73 -2.87 -20.86 3.31
N THR A 74 -2.43 -19.59 3.36
CA THR A 74 -3.15 -18.58 4.13
C THR A 74 -3.15 -17.22 3.44
N THR A 75 -4.20 -16.46 3.74
CA THR A 75 -4.32 -15.04 3.43
C THR A 75 -4.11 -14.24 4.70
N VAL A 76 -3.29 -13.21 4.62
CA VAL A 76 -3.04 -12.27 5.72
C VAL A 76 -3.36 -10.87 5.22
N TYR A 77 -4.05 -10.10 6.04
CA TYR A 77 -4.25 -8.67 5.80
C TYR A 77 -3.21 -7.88 6.54
N THR A 78 -2.69 -6.84 5.92
CA THR A 78 -1.73 -5.94 6.57
C THR A 78 -2.13 -4.50 6.34
N SER A 79 -1.74 -3.61 7.24
CA SER A 79 -1.85 -2.18 7.05
C SER A 79 -0.56 -1.52 7.50
N ALA A 80 0.14 -0.87 6.57
CA ALA A 80 1.16 0.09 6.95
C ALA A 80 0.44 1.36 7.42
N LEU A 81 0.60 1.70 8.69
CA LEU A 81 -0.04 2.82 9.35
C LEU A 81 0.99 3.92 9.59
N PHE A 82 0.62 5.15 9.31
CA PHE A 82 1.46 6.32 9.52
C PHE A 82 0.65 7.51 10.02
N TYR A 83 1.21 8.24 10.98
CA TYR A 83 0.69 9.51 11.45
C TYR A 83 1.83 10.50 11.70
N ASP A 84 1.74 11.68 11.10
CA ASP A 84 2.72 12.76 11.30
C ASP A 84 2.44 13.49 12.61
N GLY A 85 2.87 12.89 13.72
CA GLY A 85 2.67 13.36 15.07
C GLY A 85 3.10 12.35 16.12
N THR A 86 3.11 12.75 17.37
CA THR A 86 3.59 11.94 18.51
C THR A 86 2.49 11.13 19.20
N GLU A 87 1.24 11.54 19.01
CA GLU A 87 0.07 10.88 19.60
C GLU A 87 -0.45 9.81 18.65
N CYS A 88 -0.31 8.55 19.02
CA CYS A 88 -0.63 7.43 18.14
C CYS A 88 -2.11 7.00 18.16
N ASN A 89 -2.91 7.52 19.06
CA ASN A 89 -4.32 7.18 19.22
C ASN A 89 -5.23 8.08 18.37
N GLN A 90 -5.06 8.07 17.07
CA GLN A 90 -5.81 8.98 16.19
C GLN A 90 -7.09 8.35 15.65
N PRO A 91 -8.24 9.07 15.71
CA PRO A 91 -9.52 8.59 15.19
C PRO A 91 -9.48 8.14 13.73
N ALA A 92 -8.69 8.82 12.90
CA ALA A 92 -8.53 8.49 11.48
C ALA A 92 -7.98 7.08 11.24
N LEU A 93 -7.21 6.52 12.17
CA LEU A 93 -6.63 5.18 12.08
C LEU A 93 -7.33 4.15 12.98
N ALA A 94 -8.35 4.57 13.73
CA ALA A 94 -9.01 3.74 14.75
C ALA A 94 -9.58 2.44 14.16
N ASN A 95 -10.13 2.48 12.95
CA ASN A 95 -10.70 1.29 12.31
C ASN A 95 -9.66 0.20 12.03
N PHE A 96 -8.38 0.56 11.90
CA PHE A 96 -7.29 -0.41 11.73
C PHE A 96 -6.68 -0.81 13.08
N THR A 97 -6.48 0.16 13.98
CA THR A 97 -5.83 -0.11 15.28
C THR A 97 -6.71 -0.90 16.25
N SER A 98 -8.04 -0.92 16.04
CA SER A 98 -8.99 -1.72 16.83
C SER A 98 -9.19 -3.14 16.33
N LEU A 99 -8.71 -3.49 15.13
CA LEU A 99 -8.83 -4.85 14.63
C LEU A 99 -7.96 -5.83 15.45
N PRO A 100 -8.44 -7.06 15.68
CA PRO A 100 -7.64 -8.10 16.30
C PRO A 100 -6.40 -8.39 15.45
N ALA A 101 -5.24 -7.94 15.90
CA ALA A 101 -3.99 -8.09 15.17
C ALA A 101 -3.19 -9.31 15.62
N ILE A 102 -2.63 -10.06 14.66
CA ILE A 102 -1.63 -11.12 14.92
C ILE A 102 -0.29 -10.47 15.31
N VAL A 103 0.05 -9.38 14.59
CA VAL A 103 1.21 -8.53 14.87
C VAL A 103 0.77 -7.08 14.83
N ASN A 104 1.25 -6.30 15.77
CA ASN A 104 1.05 -4.85 15.78
C ASN A 104 2.34 -4.16 16.22
N SER A 105 2.98 -3.45 15.30
CA SER A 105 4.17 -2.64 15.55
C SER A 105 3.90 -1.13 15.51
N TYR A 106 2.63 -0.72 15.32
CA TYR A 106 2.27 0.69 15.25
C TYR A 106 2.48 1.40 16.59
N GLY A 107 3.29 2.45 16.56
CA GLY A 107 3.64 3.22 17.74
C GLY A 107 4.63 4.34 17.46
N PRO A 108 5.08 5.05 18.51
CA PRO A 108 6.04 6.14 18.37
C PRO A 108 7.38 5.64 17.83
N THR A 109 7.88 6.31 16.78
CA THR A 109 9.14 5.95 16.13
C THR A 109 9.72 7.16 15.39
N THR A 110 10.86 7.00 14.76
CA THR A 110 11.37 7.95 13.77
C THR A 110 11.12 7.43 12.36
N LEU A 111 10.95 8.34 11.39
CA LEU A 111 10.76 7.93 10.00
C LEU A 111 11.92 7.08 9.49
N ALA A 112 13.17 7.43 9.85
CA ALA A 112 14.35 6.66 9.47
C ALA A 112 14.31 5.22 10.02
N LYS A 113 13.93 5.04 11.29
CA LYS A 113 13.82 3.71 11.91
C LYS A 113 12.69 2.89 11.27
N TYR A 114 11.56 3.53 10.98
CA TYR A 114 10.44 2.86 10.31
C TYR A 114 10.85 2.37 8.91
N ILE A 115 11.45 3.24 8.10
CA ILE A 115 11.88 2.89 6.72
C ILE A 115 12.93 1.80 6.74
N SER A 116 13.98 1.90 7.57
CA SER A 116 15.02 0.86 7.65
C SER A 116 14.48 -0.50 8.13
N GLY A 117 13.41 -0.50 8.92
CA GLY A 117 12.71 -1.72 9.33
C GLY A 117 11.97 -2.42 8.19
N THR A 118 11.59 -1.69 7.14
CA THR A 118 10.90 -2.26 5.97
C THR A 118 11.84 -2.86 4.93
N ASP A 119 13.13 -2.54 4.93
CA ASP A 119 14.10 -3.05 3.97
C ASP A 119 14.20 -4.59 4.00
N ALA A 120 14.10 -5.18 5.18
CA ALA A 120 14.12 -6.63 5.35
C ALA A 120 12.93 -7.38 4.73
N LEU A 121 11.85 -6.67 4.40
CA LEU A 121 10.66 -7.25 3.78
C LEU A 121 10.82 -7.43 2.26
N ILE A 122 11.84 -6.80 1.66
CA ILE A 122 12.12 -6.85 0.23
C ILE A 122 13.29 -7.80 0.00
N ALA A 123 13.00 -9.04 -0.36
CA ALA A 123 14.04 -10.04 -0.58
C ALA A 123 14.70 -9.86 -1.96
N ASP A 124 16.03 -9.87 -1.96
CA ASP A 124 16.83 -9.96 -3.19
C ASP A 124 16.65 -11.30 -3.91
N GLY A 125 16.99 -11.32 -5.20
CA GLY A 125 16.98 -12.56 -5.99
C GLY A 125 15.57 -13.08 -6.30
N THR A 126 14.59 -12.19 -6.36
CA THR A 126 13.22 -12.53 -6.77
C THR A 126 12.92 -12.08 -8.20
N ARG A 127 12.03 -12.82 -8.88
CA ARG A 127 11.31 -12.30 -10.06
C ARG A 127 10.05 -11.62 -9.57
N GLN A 128 9.79 -10.43 -10.08
CA GLN A 128 8.66 -9.62 -9.68
C GLN A 128 7.84 -9.23 -10.91
N VAL A 129 6.52 -9.30 -10.77
CA VAL A 129 5.57 -8.72 -11.71
C VAL A 129 4.74 -7.71 -10.92
N PHE A 130 4.59 -6.52 -11.47
CA PHE A 130 3.88 -5.43 -10.84
C PHE A 130 2.89 -4.83 -11.82
N GLN A 131 1.62 -4.75 -11.42
CA GLN A 131 0.53 -4.16 -12.21
C GLN A 131 -0.26 -3.18 -11.36
N VAL A 132 -0.76 -2.14 -12.00
CA VAL A 132 -1.54 -1.11 -11.32
C VAL A 132 -2.91 -0.99 -11.98
N ILE A 133 -3.96 -1.03 -11.16
CA ILE A 133 -5.34 -0.81 -11.57
C ILE A 133 -5.98 0.21 -10.63
N SER A 134 -6.68 1.19 -11.18
CA SER A 134 -7.38 2.19 -10.38
C SER A 134 -8.90 2.03 -10.48
N SER A 135 -9.60 2.32 -9.40
CA SER A 135 -11.07 2.41 -9.39
C SER A 135 -11.53 3.53 -8.45
N ILE A 136 -12.78 3.90 -8.54
CA ILE A 136 -13.45 4.71 -7.51
C ILE A 136 -13.39 3.95 -6.18
N ALA A 137 -13.27 4.67 -5.07
CA ALA A 137 -13.27 4.09 -3.73
C ALA A 137 -14.70 3.71 -3.33
N ASP A 138 -15.05 2.47 -3.59
CA ASP A 138 -16.35 1.86 -3.30
C ASP A 138 -16.14 0.52 -2.58
N ALA A 139 -16.95 0.24 -1.55
CA ALA A 139 -16.84 -0.96 -0.74
C ALA A 139 -17.08 -2.24 -1.55
N SER A 140 -18.09 -2.23 -2.43
CA SER A 140 -18.40 -3.38 -3.29
C SER A 140 -17.28 -3.65 -4.28
N ALA A 141 -16.66 -2.59 -4.82
CA ALA A 141 -15.48 -2.73 -5.70
C ALA A 141 -14.28 -3.34 -4.97
N LEU A 142 -14.08 -3.04 -3.67
CA LEU A 142 -13.03 -3.66 -2.87
C LEU A 142 -13.27 -5.15 -2.66
N GLU A 143 -14.51 -5.56 -2.37
CA GLU A 143 -14.87 -6.98 -2.23
C GLU A 143 -14.66 -7.76 -3.53
N ILE A 144 -15.11 -7.21 -4.66
CA ILE A 144 -14.90 -7.82 -5.99
C ILE A 144 -13.40 -8.00 -6.26
N VAL A 145 -12.59 -6.98 -6.00
CA VAL A 145 -11.13 -7.06 -6.21
C VAL A 145 -10.51 -8.10 -5.28
N HIS A 146 -10.90 -8.12 -4.01
CA HIS A 146 -10.44 -9.13 -3.06
C HIS A 146 -10.75 -10.54 -3.53
N ASP A 147 -12.02 -10.83 -3.81
CA ASP A 147 -12.47 -12.18 -4.13
C ASP A 147 -11.92 -12.65 -5.48
N THR A 148 -11.89 -11.77 -6.49
CA THR A 148 -11.25 -12.07 -7.77
C THR A 148 -9.76 -12.34 -7.61
N PHE A 149 -9.05 -11.54 -6.81
CA PHE A 149 -7.63 -11.74 -6.56
C PHE A 149 -7.36 -13.10 -5.89
N VAL A 150 -8.10 -13.42 -4.83
CA VAL A 150 -7.97 -14.69 -4.12
C VAL A 150 -8.28 -15.87 -5.04
N GLU A 151 -9.38 -15.81 -5.79
CA GLU A 151 -9.76 -16.84 -6.75
C GLU A 151 -8.69 -17.05 -7.83
N MET A 152 -8.22 -15.97 -8.46
CA MET A 152 -7.22 -16.05 -9.52
C MET A 152 -5.90 -16.65 -9.04
N VAL A 153 -5.45 -16.27 -7.85
CA VAL A 153 -4.22 -16.82 -7.26
C VAL A 153 -4.41 -18.29 -6.93
N THR A 154 -5.50 -18.65 -6.26
CA THR A 154 -5.74 -20.04 -5.83
C THR A 154 -5.96 -20.99 -7.00
N THR A 155 -6.64 -20.56 -8.05
CA THR A 155 -6.98 -21.41 -9.19
C THR A 155 -5.82 -21.57 -10.16
N ASN A 156 -5.03 -20.50 -10.40
CA ASN A 156 -4.10 -20.51 -11.53
C ASN A 156 -2.63 -20.62 -11.13
N ILE A 157 -2.22 -20.08 -9.98
CA ILE A 157 -0.79 -19.92 -9.67
C ILE A 157 -0.40 -20.40 -8.26
N TYR A 158 -1.34 -20.88 -7.47
CA TYR A 158 -1.11 -21.28 -6.09
C TYR A 158 -0.02 -22.35 -5.91
N GLY A 159 0.06 -23.30 -6.86
CA GLY A 159 1.08 -24.36 -6.86
C GLY A 159 2.50 -23.91 -7.21
N VAL A 160 2.73 -22.63 -7.49
CA VAL A 160 4.05 -22.12 -7.82
C VAL A 160 4.90 -22.00 -6.55
N ALA A 161 5.95 -22.81 -6.45
CA ALA A 161 6.83 -22.83 -5.28
C ALA A 161 7.47 -21.46 -5.00
N GLY A 162 7.35 -21.00 -3.75
CA GLY A 162 7.89 -19.72 -3.29
C GLY A 162 7.15 -18.50 -3.82
N LEU A 163 5.94 -18.67 -4.37
CA LEU A 163 5.09 -17.57 -4.77
C LEU A 163 4.57 -16.80 -3.54
N GLN A 164 4.67 -15.50 -3.63
CA GLN A 164 3.96 -14.54 -2.79
C GLN A 164 3.15 -13.63 -3.71
N ALA A 165 1.87 -13.54 -3.49
CA ALA A 165 0.98 -12.67 -4.24
C ALA A 165 0.38 -11.63 -3.30
N SER A 166 0.30 -10.39 -3.73
CA SER A 166 -0.30 -9.32 -2.93
C SER A 166 -1.07 -8.34 -3.77
N VAL A 167 -2.06 -7.70 -3.15
CA VAL A 167 -2.68 -6.49 -3.66
C VAL A 167 -2.69 -5.44 -2.56
N ALA A 168 -2.11 -4.27 -2.83
CA ALA A 168 -2.13 -3.12 -1.94
C ALA A 168 -3.15 -2.10 -2.45
N PHE A 169 -3.91 -1.51 -1.53
CA PHE A 169 -4.90 -0.48 -1.83
C PHE A 169 -4.35 0.89 -1.40
N GLN A 170 -3.83 1.65 -2.35
CA GLN A 170 -3.37 3.01 -2.09
C GLN A 170 -4.54 3.98 -2.16
N PRO A 171 -4.99 4.58 -1.04
CA PRO A 171 -6.01 5.60 -1.09
C PRO A 171 -5.48 6.86 -1.82
N VAL A 172 -6.24 7.35 -2.77
CA VAL A 172 -6.00 8.61 -3.47
C VAL A 172 -7.17 9.54 -3.14
N THR A 173 -7.02 10.25 -2.06
CA THR A 173 -8.07 11.07 -1.47
C THR A 173 -8.25 12.39 -2.23
N LYS A 174 -9.36 13.08 -1.99
CA LYS A 174 -9.65 14.37 -2.60
C LYS A 174 -8.57 15.41 -2.26
N ASN A 175 -8.17 15.44 -0.98
CA ASN A 175 -7.13 16.36 -0.51
C ASN A 175 -5.78 16.08 -1.19
N PHE A 176 -5.40 14.80 -1.33
CA PHE A 176 -4.18 14.43 -2.03
C PHE A 176 -4.14 15.00 -3.47
N ILE A 177 -5.23 14.83 -4.23
CA ILE A 177 -5.35 15.36 -5.60
C ILE A 177 -5.31 16.89 -5.58
N GLN A 178 -6.05 17.53 -4.65
CA GLN A 178 -6.12 18.98 -4.54
C GLN A 178 -4.75 19.60 -4.25
N GLN A 179 -3.93 18.99 -3.38
CA GLN A 179 -2.57 19.44 -3.14
C GLN A 179 -1.69 19.37 -4.40
N GLY A 180 -1.88 18.35 -5.22
CA GLY A 180 -1.22 18.25 -6.51
C GLY A 180 -1.64 19.39 -7.46
N ILE A 181 -2.94 19.67 -7.54
CA ILE A 181 -3.48 20.77 -8.36
C ILE A 181 -2.93 22.12 -7.89
N ASN A 182 -2.96 22.39 -6.59
CA ASN A 182 -2.45 23.64 -5.99
C ASN A 182 -0.96 23.91 -6.30
N LYS A 183 -0.20 22.83 -6.52
CA LYS A 183 1.23 22.89 -6.91
C LYS A 183 1.46 22.81 -8.42
N GLY A 184 0.47 23.20 -9.23
CA GLY A 184 0.55 23.29 -10.68
C GLY A 184 0.21 22.01 -11.44
N GLY A 185 -0.39 21.01 -10.75
CA GLY A 185 -0.89 19.78 -11.36
C GLY A 185 0.19 18.88 -11.99
N ASN A 186 -0.28 17.89 -12.71
CA ASN A 186 0.54 16.96 -13.48
C ASN A 186 -0.26 16.46 -14.71
N PRO A 187 0.36 15.77 -15.68
CA PRO A 187 -0.29 15.33 -16.90
C PRO A 187 -1.25 14.14 -16.75
N GLN A 188 -1.39 13.56 -15.56
CA GLN A 188 -2.24 12.36 -15.34
C GLN A 188 -3.74 12.68 -15.47
N GLY A 189 -4.15 13.95 -15.31
CA GLY A 189 -5.52 14.38 -15.54
C GLY A 189 -6.56 13.72 -14.63
N VAL A 190 -6.18 13.41 -13.38
CA VAL A 190 -7.09 12.75 -12.43
C VAL A 190 -8.26 13.67 -12.10
N ASP A 191 -9.48 13.17 -12.32
CA ASP A 191 -10.71 13.92 -12.09
C ASP A 191 -11.03 13.98 -10.59
N ILE A 192 -10.78 15.12 -9.96
CA ILE A 192 -11.05 15.34 -8.53
C ILE A 192 -12.55 15.24 -8.17
N THR A 193 -13.46 15.44 -9.14
CA THR A 193 -14.90 15.39 -8.86
C THR A 193 -15.38 13.96 -8.58
N LYS A 194 -14.65 12.97 -9.05
CA LYS A 194 -14.92 11.55 -8.85
C LYS A 194 -14.12 10.92 -7.71
N ALA A 195 -13.24 11.69 -7.08
CA ALA A 195 -12.47 11.21 -5.93
C ALA A 195 -13.40 10.94 -4.72
N PRO A 196 -13.03 10.01 -3.84
CA PRO A 196 -11.74 9.31 -3.73
C PRO A 196 -11.59 8.11 -4.67
N TYR A 197 -10.33 7.74 -4.93
CA TYR A 197 -9.98 6.54 -5.69
C TYR A 197 -9.12 5.59 -4.84
N PHE A 198 -9.08 4.33 -5.26
CA PHE A 198 -8.02 3.40 -4.88
C PHE A 198 -7.15 3.08 -6.09
N CYS A 199 -5.85 3.29 -5.93
CA CYS A 199 -4.84 2.73 -6.81
C CYS A 199 -4.44 1.37 -6.23
N LYS A 200 -4.66 0.30 -6.97
CA LYS A 200 -4.40 -1.07 -6.52
C LYS A 200 -3.14 -1.56 -7.17
N PHE A 201 -2.16 -1.92 -6.34
CA PHE A 201 -0.88 -2.46 -6.76
C PHE A 201 -0.92 -3.97 -6.60
N ILE A 202 -1.02 -4.69 -7.71
CA ILE A 202 -0.95 -6.15 -7.73
C ILE A 202 0.50 -6.54 -7.93
N SER A 203 1.05 -7.30 -7.00
CA SER A 203 2.44 -7.74 -7.03
C SER A 203 2.52 -9.26 -6.89
N LEU A 204 3.31 -9.86 -7.76
CA LEU A 204 3.65 -11.27 -7.70
C LEU A 204 5.16 -11.39 -7.54
N PHE A 205 5.60 -12.09 -6.50
CA PHE A 205 7.01 -12.33 -6.21
C PHE A 205 7.27 -13.82 -6.23
N ARG A 206 8.37 -14.21 -6.86
CA ARG A 206 8.84 -15.59 -6.84
C ARG A 206 10.34 -15.62 -6.64
N LYS A 207 10.83 -16.36 -5.65
CA LYS A 207 12.26 -16.59 -5.46
C LYS A 207 12.86 -17.28 -6.69
N ILE A 208 13.98 -16.79 -7.20
CA ILE A 208 14.72 -17.45 -8.27
C ILE A 208 15.40 -18.66 -7.63
N LEU A 209 14.93 -19.87 -7.94
CA LEU A 209 15.67 -21.07 -7.63
C LEU A 209 16.95 -21.03 -8.47
N GLN A 210 18.10 -20.78 -7.84
CA GLN A 210 19.38 -20.99 -8.50
C GLN A 210 19.46 -22.47 -8.86
N ALA A 211 19.48 -22.78 -10.14
CA ALA A 211 19.86 -24.12 -10.58
C ALA A 211 21.25 -24.39 -9.97
N ARG A 212 21.35 -25.39 -9.08
CA ARG A 212 22.65 -25.87 -8.64
C ARG A 212 23.38 -26.26 -9.93
N ARG A 213 24.39 -25.48 -10.31
CA ARG A 213 25.40 -25.94 -11.24
C ARG A 213 26.15 -27.01 -10.48
N SER A 214 25.79 -28.27 -10.71
CA SER A 214 26.67 -29.39 -10.39
C SER A 214 27.89 -29.23 -11.30
N LEU A 215 29.00 -28.86 -10.70
CA LEU A 215 30.30 -29.02 -11.28
C LEU A 215 30.67 -30.51 -11.26
#